data_0b6460948981e1a154805712e328a0d9
#
_entry.id   0b6460948981e1a154805712e328a0d9
#
_cell.length_a   1.000
_cell.length_b   1.000
_cell.length_c   1.000
_cell.angle_alpha   90.00
_cell.angle_beta   90.00
_cell.angle_gamma   90.00
#
_symmetry.space_group_name_H-M   'P 1'
#
loop_
_entity.id
_entity.type
_entity.pdbx_description
1 polymer ?
#
loop_
_entity_poly.entity_id
_entity_poly.type
_entity_poly.pdbx_seq_one_letter_code
_entity_poly.pdbx_strand_id
1 'polypeptide(L)'
;MFISIILLSTILSSDSLNGSFSERYFTDEQGNVFMNVNVWGHVNNPGNHLVSEGIDIPTLLSVVGGPKAGAKLNKIKLIREYNDENDKIFYEVNLNDFYRTGTRSEFVQILPNDTIIIEQTTASFLIGKVNILNSFLQMLNIYLQINLNN
;
A
#
# COMPACT_ATOMS: atom_id res chain seq x y z
N MET A 1 29.91 -37.98 57.49
CA MET A 1 29.47 -36.62 57.23
C MET A 1 29.54 -36.42 55.71
N PHE A 2 28.45 -36.69 55.01
CA PHE A 2 28.38 -36.64 53.52
C PHE A 2 27.78 -35.33 53.11
N ILE A 3 28.57 -34.49 52.45
CA ILE A 3 28.11 -33.24 51.86
C ILE A 3 27.58 -33.59 50.46
N SER A 4 26.27 -33.52 50.32
CA SER A 4 25.57 -33.68 49.01
C SER A 4 25.66 -32.37 48.26
N ILE A 5 26.45 -32.34 47.19
CA ILE A 5 26.52 -31.24 46.26
C ILE A 5 25.35 -31.36 45.30
N ILE A 6 24.34 -30.53 45.50
CA ILE A 6 23.22 -30.40 44.55
C ILE A 6 23.72 -29.54 43.39
N LEU A 7 23.98 -30.17 42.24
CA LEU A 7 24.25 -29.49 40.99
C LEU A 7 22.94 -28.96 40.45
N LEU A 8 22.69 -27.68 40.65
CA LEU A 8 21.57 -26.95 40.05
C LEU A 8 21.93 -26.66 38.59
N SER A 9 21.49 -27.57 37.68
CA SER A 9 21.59 -27.33 36.24
C SER A 9 20.56 -26.27 35.87
N THR A 10 20.99 -25.03 35.70
CA THR A 10 20.23 -24.00 35.04
C THR A 10 20.08 -24.38 33.56
N ILE A 11 18.91 -24.88 33.19
CA ILE A 11 18.50 -25.00 31.81
C ILE A 11 18.36 -23.58 31.31
N LEU A 12 19.36 -23.10 30.59
CA LEU A 12 19.29 -21.89 29.81
C LEU A 12 18.38 -22.22 28.62
N SER A 13 17.10 -21.97 28.78
CA SER A 13 16.17 -21.96 27.62
C SER A 13 16.63 -20.84 26.70
N SER A 14 17.37 -21.21 25.69
CA SER A 14 17.53 -20.34 24.51
C SER A 14 16.17 -20.28 23.83
N ASP A 15 15.32 -19.36 24.28
CA ASP A 15 14.24 -18.85 23.46
C ASP A 15 14.91 -18.25 22.22
N SER A 16 15.10 -19.11 21.25
CA SER A 16 15.51 -18.72 19.91
C SER A 16 14.48 -17.75 19.40
N LEU A 17 14.97 -16.60 18.98
CA LEU A 17 14.32 -15.56 18.21
C LEU A 17 13.68 -16.12 16.91
N ASN A 18 12.80 -17.08 17.00
CA ASN A 18 11.88 -17.50 15.98
C ASN A 18 10.60 -16.64 16.03
N GLY A 19 10.74 -15.41 16.51
CA GLY A 19 9.71 -14.41 16.38
C GLY A 19 9.62 -13.99 14.94
N SER A 20 8.48 -14.34 14.30
CA SER A 20 7.81 -13.44 13.41
C SER A 20 7.68 -13.74 11.92
N PHE A 21 7.94 -14.93 11.42
CA PHE A 21 7.38 -15.24 10.08
C PHE A 21 5.89 -15.61 10.13
N SER A 22 5.42 -16.14 11.26
CA SER A 22 4.03 -16.58 11.46
C SER A 22 3.04 -15.42 11.69
N GLU A 23 3.49 -14.26 12.16
CA GLU A 23 2.62 -13.10 12.41
C GLU A 23 2.27 -12.28 11.15
N ARG A 24 2.90 -12.57 10.02
CA ARG A 24 2.69 -11.84 8.76
C ARG A 24 1.61 -12.44 7.89
N TYR A 25 1.31 -13.71 8.10
CA TYR A 25 0.30 -14.45 7.37
C TYR A 25 -0.80 -14.92 8.31
N PHE A 26 -2.02 -14.86 7.84
CA PHE A 26 -3.21 -15.33 8.53
C PHE A 26 -3.81 -16.49 7.72
N THR A 27 -4.20 -17.55 8.40
CA THR A 27 -4.83 -18.70 7.74
C THR A 27 -6.25 -18.86 8.25
N ASP A 28 -7.23 -18.98 7.35
CA ASP A 28 -8.60 -19.29 7.71
C ASP A 28 -8.80 -20.78 8.01
N GLU A 29 -10.01 -21.16 8.45
CA GLU A 29 -10.36 -22.54 8.76
C GLU A 29 -10.32 -23.47 7.54
N GLN A 30 -10.37 -22.91 6.34
CA GLN A 30 -10.32 -23.61 5.06
C GLN A 30 -8.89 -23.78 4.53
N GLY A 31 -7.90 -23.19 5.20
CA GLY A 31 -6.48 -23.23 4.82
C GLY A 31 -6.06 -22.17 3.82
N ASN A 32 -6.92 -21.15 3.51
CA ASN A 32 -6.52 -20.03 2.70
C ASN A 32 -5.58 -19.11 3.48
N VAL A 33 -4.54 -18.63 2.80
CA VAL A 33 -3.54 -17.76 3.40
C VAL A 33 -3.81 -16.31 3.01
N PHE A 34 -3.81 -15.43 4.00
CA PHE A 34 -4.01 -13.99 3.87
C PHE A 34 -2.84 -13.22 4.43
N MET A 35 -2.67 -11.98 3.96
CA MET A 35 -1.63 -11.08 4.43
C MET A 35 -2.15 -9.65 4.45
N ASN A 36 -1.56 -8.81 5.32
CA ASN A 36 -1.82 -7.37 5.34
C ASN A 36 -0.94 -6.65 4.32
N VAL A 37 -1.55 -5.71 3.59
CA VAL A 37 -0.87 -4.83 2.62
C VAL A 37 -1.36 -3.41 2.82
N ASN A 38 -0.46 -2.44 2.76
CA ASN A 38 -0.80 -1.03 2.83
C ASN A 38 -0.95 -0.43 1.43
N VAL A 39 -2.04 0.29 1.19
CA VAL A 39 -2.26 0.99 -0.08
C VAL A 39 -2.51 2.47 0.20
N TRP A 40 -1.64 3.34 -0.31
CA TRP A 40 -1.67 4.77 -0.07
C TRP A 40 -1.80 5.59 -1.35
N GLY A 41 -2.33 6.78 -1.20
CA GLY A 41 -2.36 7.77 -2.27
C GLY A 41 -3.67 7.82 -3.05
N HIS A 42 -3.59 7.87 -4.38
CA HIS A 42 -4.72 8.23 -5.24
C HIS A 42 -5.57 7.03 -5.65
N VAL A 43 -6.13 6.35 -4.64
CA VAL A 43 -7.08 5.21 -4.77
C VAL A 43 -8.37 5.53 -4.02
N ASN A 44 -9.44 4.79 -4.31
CA ASN A 44 -10.73 5.04 -3.67
C ASN A 44 -10.72 4.72 -2.18
N ASN A 45 -10.15 3.58 -1.78
CA ASN A 45 -10.08 3.15 -0.39
C ASN A 45 -8.61 2.95 0.02
N PRO A 46 -7.89 4.03 0.41
CA PRO A 46 -6.54 3.90 0.94
C PRO A 46 -6.59 3.34 2.37
N GLY A 47 -5.56 2.60 2.76
CA GLY A 47 -5.46 2.04 4.10
C GLY A 47 -4.73 0.70 4.13
N ASN A 48 -4.86 -0.02 5.24
CA ASN A 48 -4.40 -1.39 5.38
C ASN A 48 -5.51 -2.35 4.93
N HIS A 49 -5.16 -3.35 4.14
CA HIS A 49 -6.07 -4.32 3.56
C HIS A 49 -5.59 -5.74 3.81
N LEU A 50 -6.49 -6.59 4.28
CA LEU A 50 -6.26 -8.01 4.36
C LEU A 50 -6.60 -8.64 3.00
N VAL A 51 -5.62 -9.25 2.36
CA VAL A 51 -5.72 -9.81 1.00
C VAL A 51 -5.15 -11.22 0.94
N SER A 52 -5.56 -12.00 -0.04
CA SER A 52 -5.02 -13.35 -0.25
C SER A 52 -3.54 -13.29 -0.64
N GLU A 53 -2.76 -14.25 -0.17
CA GLU A 53 -1.39 -14.45 -0.64
C GLU A 53 -1.34 -14.64 -2.17
N GLY A 54 -0.30 -14.12 -2.80
CA GLY A 54 -0.12 -14.20 -4.25
C GLY A 54 -0.96 -13.22 -5.05
N ILE A 55 -1.64 -12.26 -4.40
CA ILE A 55 -2.37 -11.19 -5.10
C ILE A 55 -1.40 -10.35 -5.95
N ASP A 56 -1.83 -9.99 -7.16
CA ASP A 56 -1.10 -9.05 -8.01
C ASP A 56 -1.62 -7.61 -7.88
N ILE A 57 -0.85 -6.64 -8.39
CA ILE A 57 -1.20 -5.21 -8.30
C ILE A 57 -2.54 -4.86 -8.96
N PRO A 58 -2.91 -5.35 -10.16
CA PRO A 58 -4.22 -5.10 -10.74
C PRO A 58 -5.37 -5.60 -9.88
N THR A 59 -5.24 -6.79 -9.30
CA THR A 59 -6.26 -7.38 -8.43
C THR A 59 -6.34 -6.62 -7.10
N LEU A 60 -5.19 -6.25 -6.51
CA LEU A 60 -5.15 -5.42 -5.30
C LEU A 60 -5.84 -4.07 -5.53
N LEU A 61 -5.59 -3.41 -6.68
CA LEU A 61 -6.28 -2.17 -7.02
C LEU A 61 -7.81 -2.35 -7.10
N SER A 62 -8.28 -3.50 -7.57
CA SER A 62 -9.71 -3.82 -7.59
C SER A 62 -10.28 -3.96 -6.17
N VAL A 63 -9.53 -4.58 -5.24
CA VAL A 63 -9.91 -4.71 -3.82
C VAL A 63 -10.07 -3.35 -3.16
N VAL A 64 -9.18 -2.40 -3.45
CA VAL A 64 -9.23 -1.04 -2.89
C VAL A 64 -10.19 -0.10 -3.64
N GLY A 65 -11.07 -0.63 -4.48
CA GLY A 65 -12.08 0.13 -5.21
C GLY A 65 -11.55 0.87 -6.44
N GLY A 66 -10.36 0.54 -6.90
CA GLY A 66 -9.72 1.10 -8.09
C GLY A 66 -8.99 2.42 -7.87
N PRO A 67 -8.22 2.86 -8.87
CA PRO A 67 -7.55 4.15 -8.86
C PRO A 67 -8.55 5.29 -9.06
N LYS A 68 -8.30 6.44 -8.42
CA LYS A 68 -9.04 7.68 -8.67
C LYS A 68 -8.67 8.28 -10.01
N ALA A 69 -9.56 9.11 -10.57
CA ALA A 69 -9.28 9.88 -11.78
C ALA A 69 -8.01 10.73 -11.59
N GLY A 70 -7.04 10.57 -12.49
CA GLY A 70 -5.75 11.24 -12.39
C GLY A 70 -4.71 10.51 -11.54
N ALA A 71 -4.92 9.26 -11.18
CA ALA A 71 -3.91 8.42 -10.59
C ALA A 71 -2.75 8.16 -11.58
N LYS A 72 -1.53 8.17 -11.08
CA LYS A 72 -0.31 7.95 -11.86
C LYS A 72 0.02 6.46 -11.93
N LEU A 73 -0.54 5.77 -12.91
CA LEU A 73 -0.46 4.32 -13.03
C LEU A 73 0.81 3.82 -13.74
N ASN A 74 1.53 4.71 -14.41
CA ASN A 74 2.81 4.37 -15.05
C ASN A 74 4.01 4.34 -14.07
N LYS A 75 3.79 4.69 -12.81
CA LYS A 75 4.84 4.76 -11.80
C LYS A 75 4.26 4.49 -10.41
N ILE A 76 3.78 3.29 -10.20
CA ILE A 76 3.34 2.80 -8.90
C ILE A 76 4.58 2.40 -8.11
N LYS A 77 4.69 2.86 -6.87
CA LYS A 77 5.79 2.53 -5.98
C LYS A 77 5.37 1.40 -5.05
N LEU A 78 6.20 0.37 -4.94
CA LEU A 78 6.08 -0.66 -3.94
C LEU A 78 7.30 -0.55 -3.01
N ILE A 79 7.04 -0.37 -1.73
CA ILE A 79 8.06 -0.28 -0.69
C ILE A 79 7.86 -1.49 0.23
N ARG A 80 8.93 -2.25 0.41
CA ARG A 80 8.97 -3.45 1.23
C ARG A 80 9.54 -3.14 2.61
N GLU A 81 8.98 -3.76 3.63
CA GLU A 81 9.41 -3.56 5.01
C GLU A 81 10.82 -4.13 5.26
N TYR A 82 11.13 -5.26 4.62
CA TYR A 82 12.41 -5.94 4.71
C TYR A 82 12.96 -6.20 3.32
N ASN A 83 14.28 -6.28 3.22
CA ASN A 83 14.93 -6.65 1.98
C ASN A 83 14.41 -8.01 1.48
N ASP A 84 14.15 -8.11 0.17
CA ASP A 84 13.87 -9.39 -0.45
C ASP A 84 15.18 -10.20 -0.68
N GLU A 85 15.06 -11.34 -1.35
CA GLU A 85 16.20 -12.20 -1.68
C GLU A 85 17.26 -11.48 -2.54
N ASN A 86 16.90 -10.36 -3.20
CA ASN A 86 17.78 -9.53 -4.01
C ASN A 86 18.30 -8.29 -3.27
N ASP A 87 18.10 -8.21 -1.95
CA ASP A 87 18.46 -7.07 -1.09
C ASP A 87 17.75 -5.76 -1.53
N LYS A 88 16.54 -5.86 -2.07
CA LYS A 88 15.79 -4.75 -2.62
C LYS A 88 14.51 -4.47 -1.83
N ILE A 89 14.34 -3.20 -1.47
CA ILE A 89 13.19 -2.71 -0.69
C ILE A 89 12.27 -1.80 -1.48
N PHE A 90 12.64 -1.40 -2.70
CA PHE A 90 11.88 -0.45 -3.51
C PHE A 90 11.74 -0.93 -4.94
N TYR A 91 10.50 -0.88 -5.45
CA TYR A 91 10.15 -1.25 -6.82
C TYR A 91 9.26 -0.17 -7.44
N GLU A 92 9.46 0.08 -8.73
CA GLU A 92 8.53 0.86 -9.55
C GLU A 92 7.82 -0.07 -10.53
N VAL A 93 6.49 0.03 -10.60
CA VAL A 93 5.65 -0.79 -11.46
C VAL A 93 4.88 0.10 -12.42
N ASN A 94 4.95 -0.23 -13.71
CA ASN A 94 4.20 0.44 -14.77
C ASN A 94 2.96 -0.39 -15.13
N LEU A 95 1.78 0.08 -14.72
CA LEU A 95 0.52 -0.60 -15.01
C LEU A 95 -0.02 -0.32 -16.42
N ASN A 96 0.49 0.71 -17.10
CA ASN A 96 0.06 1.02 -18.47
C ASN A 96 0.40 -0.10 -19.45
N ASP A 97 1.49 -0.83 -19.22
CA ASP A 97 1.86 -1.95 -20.08
C ASP A 97 0.88 -3.10 -19.92
N PHE A 98 0.42 -3.37 -18.72
CA PHE A 98 -0.69 -4.31 -18.48
C PHE A 98 -1.98 -3.90 -19.23
N TYR A 99 -2.36 -2.63 -19.21
CA TYR A 99 -3.54 -2.16 -19.93
C TYR A 99 -3.44 -2.33 -21.45
N ARG A 100 -2.21 -2.29 -21.98
CA ARG A 100 -1.95 -2.46 -23.42
C ARG A 100 -1.86 -3.92 -23.84
N THR A 101 -1.27 -4.77 -23.03
CA THR A 101 -0.87 -6.13 -23.39
C THR A 101 -1.67 -7.22 -22.68
N GLY A 102 -2.27 -6.90 -21.53
CA GLY A 102 -2.89 -7.88 -20.62
C GLY A 102 -1.87 -8.77 -19.88
N THR A 103 -0.56 -8.54 -20.06
CA THR A 103 0.48 -9.38 -19.50
C THR A 103 0.66 -9.09 -18.00
N ARG A 104 0.65 -10.15 -17.18
CA ARG A 104 0.80 -10.08 -15.70
C ARG A 104 2.14 -10.62 -15.20
N SER A 105 2.92 -11.27 -16.04
CA SER A 105 4.15 -11.99 -15.66
C SER A 105 5.30 -11.09 -15.20
N GLU A 106 5.21 -9.79 -15.44
CA GLU A 106 6.26 -8.82 -15.08
C GLU A 106 6.00 -8.11 -13.74
N PHE A 107 4.89 -8.44 -13.07
CA PHE A 107 4.59 -7.80 -11.80
C PHE A 107 5.42 -8.39 -10.66
N VAL A 108 5.93 -7.49 -9.84
CA VAL A 108 6.57 -7.85 -8.57
C VAL A 108 5.54 -8.53 -7.68
N GLN A 109 5.89 -9.68 -7.12
CA GLN A 109 5.08 -10.34 -6.11
C GLN A 109 4.92 -9.43 -4.89
N ILE A 110 3.68 -9.24 -4.46
CA ILE A 110 3.37 -8.49 -3.24
C ILE A 110 3.62 -9.42 -2.05
N LEU A 111 4.31 -8.90 -1.03
CA LEU A 111 4.60 -9.60 0.22
C LEU A 111 3.88 -8.94 1.40
N PRO A 112 3.76 -9.63 2.54
CA PRO A 112 3.16 -9.06 3.74
C PRO A 112 3.82 -7.74 4.16
N ASN A 113 3.00 -6.78 4.59
CA ASN A 113 3.38 -5.43 5.01
C ASN A 113 3.98 -4.55 3.90
N ASP A 114 4.00 -5.01 2.63
CA ASP A 114 4.36 -4.13 1.52
C ASP A 114 3.46 -2.90 1.51
N THR A 115 4.03 -1.75 1.18
CA THR A 115 3.30 -0.50 1.02
C THR A 115 3.29 -0.09 -0.45
N ILE A 116 2.11 -0.07 -1.04
CA ILE A 116 1.87 0.34 -2.43
C ILE A 116 1.41 1.79 -2.45
N ILE A 117 2.14 2.65 -3.16
CA ILE A 117 1.85 4.08 -3.24
C ILE A 117 1.49 4.46 -4.67
N ILE A 118 0.29 5.00 -4.84
CA ILE A 118 -0.21 5.52 -6.11
C ILE A 118 -0.29 7.06 -6.02
N GLU A 119 0.61 7.74 -6.72
CA GLU A 119 0.64 9.20 -6.74
C GLU A 119 -0.46 9.77 -7.64
N GLN A 120 -0.81 11.04 -7.44
CA GLN A 120 -1.62 11.82 -8.37
C GLN A 120 -0.75 12.38 -9.49
N THR A 121 -1.25 12.44 -10.71
CA THR A 121 -0.57 13.13 -11.82
C THR A 121 -0.55 14.63 -11.57
N THR A 122 0.55 15.30 -11.97
CA THR A 122 0.70 16.76 -11.84
C THR A 122 -0.40 17.53 -12.57
N ALA A 123 -0.80 17.05 -13.74
CA ALA A 123 -1.90 17.65 -14.52
C ALA A 123 -3.23 17.62 -13.74
N SER A 124 -3.60 16.48 -13.17
CA SER A 124 -4.83 16.35 -12.37
C SER A 124 -4.80 17.23 -11.12
N PHE A 125 -3.66 17.31 -10.46
CA PHE A 125 -3.48 18.20 -9.31
C PHE A 125 -3.68 19.68 -9.69
N LEU A 126 -3.10 20.13 -10.81
CA LEU A 126 -3.23 21.51 -11.31
C LEU A 126 -4.66 21.83 -11.73
N ILE A 127 -5.34 20.93 -12.44
CA ILE A 127 -6.74 21.11 -12.85
C ILE A 127 -7.64 21.30 -11.63
N GLY A 128 -7.43 20.52 -10.57
CA GLY A 128 -8.14 20.71 -9.31
C GLY A 128 -7.97 22.11 -8.70
N LYS A 129 -6.77 22.68 -8.80
CA LYS A 129 -6.49 24.05 -8.31
C LYS A 129 -7.16 25.13 -9.17
N VAL A 130 -7.20 24.95 -10.49
CA VAL A 130 -7.89 25.88 -11.41
C VAL A 130 -9.39 25.92 -11.15
N ASN A 131 -10.02 24.80 -10.86
CA ASN A 131 -11.44 24.74 -10.51
C ASN A 131 -11.77 25.55 -9.26
N ILE A 132 -10.93 25.50 -8.23
CA ILE A 132 -11.09 26.30 -7.00
C ILE A 132 -10.98 27.80 -7.34
N LEU A 133 -10.00 28.19 -8.15
CA LEU A 133 -9.81 29.59 -8.56
C LEU A 133 -11.02 30.12 -9.37
N ASN A 134 -11.54 29.33 -10.29
CA ASN A 134 -12.73 29.69 -11.08
C ASN A 134 -13.97 29.86 -10.19
N SER A 135 -14.17 29.00 -9.20
CA SER A 135 -15.27 29.14 -8.23
C SER A 135 -15.15 30.43 -7.43
N PHE A 136 -13.96 30.80 -7.03
CA PHE A 136 -13.70 32.07 -6.33
C PHE A 136 -13.97 33.30 -7.21
N LEU A 137 -13.53 33.28 -8.48
CA LEU A 137 -13.80 34.34 -9.44
C LEU A 137 -15.30 34.50 -9.74
N GLN A 138 -16.06 33.42 -9.82
CA GLN A 138 -17.52 33.46 -9.96
C GLN A 138 -18.19 34.12 -8.75
N MET A 139 -17.77 33.76 -7.53
CA MET A 139 -18.29 34.37 -6.33
C MET A 139 -18.00 35.87 -6.27
N LEU A 140 -16.79 36.30 -6.65
CA LEU A 140 -16.42 37.71 -6.75
C LEU A 140 -17.29 38.46 -7.78
N ASN A 141 -17.53 37.86 -8.95
CA ASN A 141 -18.38 38.43 -9.98
C ASN A 141 -19.83 38.63 -9.50
N ILE A 142 -20.40 37.67 -8.80
CA ILE A 142 -21.75 37.80 -8.20
C ILE A 142 -21.77 38.94 -7.18
N TYR A 143 -20.77 39.02 -6.30
CA TYR A 143 -20.65 40.10 -5.32
C TYR A 143 -20.60 41.50 -5.99
N LEU A 144 -19.79 41.65 -7.01
CA LEU A 144 -19.71 42.91 -7.77
C LEU A 144 -21.03 43.26 -8.45
N GLN A 145 -21.73 42.32 -9.06
CA GLN A 145 -23.03 42.55 -9.68
C GLN A 145 -24.08 43.08 -8.68
N ILE A 146 -24.11 42.48 -7.49
CA ILE A 146 -25.04 42.94 -6.44
C ILE A 146 -24.70 44.37 -5.98
N ASN A 147 -23.42 44.68 -5.85
CA ASN A 147 -22.99 45.96 -5.32
C ASN A 147 -23.08 47.11 -6.35
N LEU A 148 -23.04 46.78 -7.65
CA LEU A 148 -23.16 47.80 -8.74
C LEU A 148 -24.64 48.06 -9.10
N ASN A 149 -25.59 47.21 -8.70
CA ASN A 149 -27.02 47.38 -8.95
C ASN A 149 -27.78 48.02 -7.78
N ASN A 150 -27.09 48.40 -6.70
CA ASN A 150 -27.60 49.20 -5.59
C ASN A 150 -27.06 50.62 -5.65
#